data_709567835bf68c13e93102dbd477ea00
#
_entry.id   709567835bf68c13e93102dbd477ea00
#
_cell.length_a   1.000
_cell.length_b   1.000
_cell.length_c   1.000
_cell.angle_alpha   90.00
_cell.angle_beta   90.00
_cell.angle_gamma   90.00
#
_symmetry.space_group_name_H-M   'P 1'
#
loop_
_entity.id
_entity.type
_entity.pdbx_description
1 polymer ?
#
loop_
_entity_poly.entity_id
_entity_poly.type
_entity_poly.pdbx_seq_one_letter_code
_entity_poly.pdbx_strand_id
1 'polypeptide(L)'
;VLLLMAPVKDTRAEDHAQTWLTSTRYDDYGKQNRVPKPWTPVSAGDREVSVWGRRMRWKDSLLPASLTSVGTELLKAPMRLVVSVAGKEHAVPLDKFRVVDQQRHRVTLSAEGEVAGLWVTADMWVEYDGFLWVTLATEDSVARRKVDSLRVLVPLDAKQTTLYQTFSRPRTGWIGKEPIQLPWLANPSETIVDFYHWFGDEDKGLGFPYTSLAHWAPESEQNFCTLSPGKDVTT
;
A
#
# COMPACT_ATOMS: atom_id res chain seq x y z
N VAL A 1 -68.63 19.01 -15.13
CA VAL A 1 -67.84 17.86 -15.55
C VAL A 1 -66.42 18.08 -15.04
N LEU A 2 -66.04 17.34 -13.99
CA LEU A 2 -64.69 17.42 -13.39
C LEU A 2 -63.87 16.32 -14.06
N LEU A 3 -62.91 16.68 -14.89
CA LEU A 3 -61.93 15.79 -15.46
C LEU A 3 -60.82 15.54 -14.41
N LEU A 4 -60.81 14.37 -13.76
CA LEU A 4 -59.67 13.92 -12.98
C LEU A 4 -58.63 13.40 -13.98
N MET A 5 -57.54 14.14 -14.16
CA MET A 5 -56.36 13.64 -14.81
C MET A 5 -55.58 12.77 -13.81
N ALA A 6 -55.51 11.46 -14.05
CA ALA A 6 -54.61 10.56 -13.34
C ALA A 6 -53.15 10.92 -13.71
N PRO A 7 -52.21 10.90 -12.77
CA PRO A 7 -50.81 11.13 -13.10
C PRO A 7 -50.31 9.99 -13.99
N VAL A 8 -49.82 10.35 -15.17
CA VAL A 8 -49.08 9.43 -16.05
C VAL A 8 -47.80 9.07 -15.32
N LYS A 9 -47.72 7.85 -14.80
CA LYS A 9 -46.44 7.31 -14.34
C LYS A 9 -45.49 7.22 -15.51
N ASP A 10 -44.40 8.00 -15.47
CA ASP A 10 -43.34 7.89 -16.45
C ASP A 10 -42.53 6.62 -16.19
N THR A 11 -43.02 5.51 -16.76
CA THR A 11 -42.39 4.18 -16.66
C THR A 11 -41.07 4.08 -17.41
N ARG A 12 -40.70 5.10 -18.22
CA ARG A 12 -39.46 5.09 -19.00
C ARG A 12 -38.23 5.44 -18.16
N ALA A 13 -38.37 6.27 -17.12
CA ALA A 13 -37.24 6.65 -16.26
C ALA A 13 -36.81 5.53 -15.30
N GLU A 14 -37.75 4.70 -14.85
CA GLU A 14 -37.45 3.60 -13.94
C GLU A 14 -36.74 2.42 -14.66
N ASP A 15 -37.09 2.12 -15.90
CA ASP A 15 -36.46 1.03 -16.68
C ASP A 15 -35.01 1.37 -17.07
N HIS A 16 -34.67 2.62 -17.34
CA HIS A 16 -33.31 3.04 -17.64
C HIS A 16 -32.39 3.08 -16.41
N ALA A 17 -32.93 3.37 -15.24
CA ALA A 17 -32.15 3.41 -14.00
C ALA A 17 -31.74 2.02 -13.51
N GLN A 18 -32.50 0.97 -13.86
CA GLN A 18 -32.21 -0.41 -13.41
C GLN A 18 -31.29 -1.18 -14.35
N THR A 19 -31.27 -0.87 -15.64
CA THR A 19 -30.47 -1.62 -16.62
C THR A 19 -28.97 -1.51 -16.42
N TRP A 20 -28.46 -0.40 -15.93
CA TRP A 20 -27.01 -0.26 -15.64
C TRP A 20 -26.58 -0.99 -14.36
N LEU A 21 -27.47 -1.11 -13.36
CA LEU A 21 -27.20 -1.83 -12.09
C LEU A 21 -27.15 -3.35 -12.32
N THR A 22 -27.92 -3.85 -13.28
CA THR A 22 -28.01 -5.29 -13.61
C THR A 22 -27.24 -5.66 -14.86
N SER A 23 -26.58 -4.69 -15.52
CA SER A 23 -25.82 -4.91 -16.73
C SER A 23 -24.53 -5.69 -16.46
N THR A 24 -24.39 -6.83 -17.08
CA THR A 24 -23.18 -7.65 -17.09
C THR A 24 -22.15 -7.19 -18.12
N ARG A 25 -22.45 -6.11 -18.88
CA ARG A 25 -21.64 -5.64 -20.01
C ARG A 25 -20.17 -5.39 -19.65
N TYR A 26 -19.89 -5.02 -18.41
CA TYR A 26 -18.57 -4.67 -17.93
C TYR A 26 -18.02 -5.62 -16.87
N ASP A 27 -18.69 -6.73 -16.57
CA ASP A 27 -18.32 -7.68 -15.52
C ASP A 27 -16.91 -8.27 -15.72
N ASP A 28 -16.49 -8.40 -16.97
CA ASP A 28 -15.16 -8.90 -17.33
C ASP A 28 -14.15 -7.79 -17.67
N TYR A 29 -14.57 -6.53 -17.51
CA TYR A 29 -13.69 -5.41 -17.78
C TYR A 29 -12.63 -5.31 -16.66
N GLY A 30 -11.35 -5.31 -17.03
CA GLY A 30 -10.24 -5.31 -16.08
C GLY A 30 -9.82 -6.69 -15.56
N LYS A 31 -10.62 -7.76 -15.80
CA LYS A 31 -10.25 -9.14 -15.42
C LYS A 31 -9.34 -9.83 -16.46
N GLN A 32 -9.08 -9.19 -17.58
CA GLN A 32 -8.30 -9.77 -18.68
C GLN A 32 -6.80 -9.65 -18.38
N ASN A 33 -6.04 -10.68 -18.77
CA ASN A 33 -4.58 -10.66 -18.77
C ASN A 33 -4.06 -9.71 -19.90
N ARG A 34 -4.44 -8.44 -19.82
CA ARG A 34 -4.17 -7.40 -20.80
C ARG A 34 -3.50 -6.21 -20.14
N VAL A 35 -2.43 -5.74 -20.75
CA VAL A 35 -1.75 -4.51 -20.36
C VAL A 35 -2.17 -3.42 -21.34
N PRO A 36 -2.89 -2.36 -20.90
CA PRO A 36 -3.27 -1.26 -21.77
C PRO A 36 -2.04 -0.40 -22.11
N LYS A 37 -2.07 0.24 -23.27
CA LYS A 37 -1.05 1.25 -23.63
C LYS A 37 -1.24 2.48 -22.73
N PRO A 38 -0.18 3.16 -22.28
CA PRO A 38 1.24 3.03 -22.68
C PRO A 38 2.06 2.01 -21.86
N TRP A 39 1.48 1.36 -20.85
CA TRP A 39 2.20 0.43 -19.99
C TRP A 39 2.76 -0.78 -20.72
N THR A 40 3.81 -1.35 -20.16
CA THR A 40 4.44 -2.59 -20.63
C THR A 40 4.10 -3.75 -19.69
N PRO A 41 4.14 -5.00 -20.19
CA PRO A 41 3.98 -6.17 -19.31
C PRO A 41 4.99 -6.17 -18.16
N VAL A 42 4.54 -6.72 -17.03
CA VAL A 42 5.41 -6.93 -15.85
C VAL A 42 6.50 -7.94 -16.21
N SER A 43 7.72 -7.64 -15.80
CA SER A 43 8.87 -8.56 -15.88
C SER A 43 9.38 -8.87 -14.49
N ALA A 44 9.52 -10.16 -14.16
CA ALA A 44 10.10 -10.61 -12.90
C ALA A 44 11.39 -11.39 -13.17
N GLY A 45 12.40 -11.16 -12.34
CA GLY A 45 13.67 -11.87 -12.32
C GLY A 45 13.97 -12.38 -10.90
N ASP A 46 15.21 -12.77 -10.66
CA ASP A 46 15.64 -13.13 -9.31
C ASP A 46 15.62 -11.89 -8.41
N ARG A 47 14.67 -11.88 -7.47
CA ARG A 47 14.47 -10.78 -6.49
C ARG A 47 14.28 -9.39 -7.09
N GLU A 48 13.81 -9.32 -8.32
CA GLU A 48 13.54 -8.06 -9.01
C GLU A 48 12.23 -8.13 -9.79
N VAL A 49 11.45 -7.05 -9.72
CA VAL A 49 10.28 -6.82 -10.58
C VAL A 49 10.43 -5.48 -11.27
N SER A 50 10.23 -5.47 -12.58
CA SER A 50 10.25 -4.28 -13.42
C SER A 50 8.91 -4.09 -14.12
N VAL A 51 8.45 -2.86 -14.10
CA VAL A 51 7.28 -2.37 -14.86
C VAL A 51 7.67 -1.10 -15.58
N TRP A 52 6.79 -0.56 -16.39
CA TRP A 52 7.06 0.65 -17.16
C TRP A 52 7.56 1.81 -16.27
N GLY A 53 8.82 2.17 -16.46
CA GLY A 53 9.48 3.26 -15.73
C GLY A 53 9.80 2.99 -14.26
N ARG A 54 9.51 1.79 -13.74
CA ARG A 54 9.74 1.47 -12.32
C ARG A 54 10.41 0.12 -12.15
N ARG A 55 11.21 0.00 -11.06
CA ARG A 55 11.88 -1.23 -10.68
C ARG A 55 11.88 -1.38 -9.16
N MET A 56 11.63 -2.59 -8.71
CA MET A 56 11.60 -3.00 -7.31
C MET A 56 12.59 -4.14 -7.11
N ARG A 57 13.41 -4.07 -6.06
CA ARG A 57 14.37 -5.13 -5.73
C ARG A 57 14.26 -5.53 -4.28
N TRP A 58 14.38 -6.82 -4.03
CA TRP A 58 14.46 -7.40 -2.69
C TRP A 58 15.87 -7.91 -2.42
N LYS A 59 16.36 -7.79 -1.17
CA LYS A 59 17.69 -8.23 -0.79
C LYS A 59 17.70 -8.92 0.58
N ASP A 60 17.65 -8.16 1.63
CA ASP A 60 17.86 -8.64 3.00
C ASP A 60 16.59 -8.49 3.87
N SER A 61 15.48 -8.03 3.29
CA SER A 61 14.20 -7.77 3.94
C SER A 61 13.06 -8.37 3.14
N LEU A 62 11.96 -8.71 3.81
CA LEU A 62 10.70 -9.14 3.16
C LEU A 62 10.12 -8.06 2.26
N LEU A 63 10.46 -6.80 2.52
CA LEU A 63 10.01 -5.63 1.77
C LEU A 63 11.10 -5.15 0.80
N PRO A 64 10.76 -4.34 -0.21
CA PRO A 64 11.72 -3.86 -1.19
C PRO A 64 12.95 -3.19 -0.56
N ALA A 65 14.13 -3.54 -1.02
CA ALA A 65 15.39 -2.90 -0.67
C ALA A 65 15.71 -1.68 -1.54
N SER A 66 15.08 -1.61 -2.73
CA SER A 66 15.24 -0.52 -3.69
C SER A 66 13.93 -0.33 -4.46
N LEU A 67 13.54 0.92 -4.63
CA LEU A 67 12.40 1.35 -5.44
C LEU A 67 12.86 2.48 -6.35
N THR A 68 12.99 2.21 -7.65
CA THR A 68 13.33 3.25 -8.61
C THR A 68 12.11 3.68 -9.43
N SER A 69 11.95 4.97 -9.65
CA SER A 69 10.97 5.56 -10.56
C SER A 69 11.68 6.44 -11.57
N VAL A 70 11.53 6.13 -12.86
CA VAL A 70 12.16 6.86 -13.98
C VAL A 70 13.67 7.07 -13.74
N GLY A 71 14.35 5.99 -13.29
CA GLY A 71 15.80 6.01 -13.02
C GLY A 71 16.21 6.63 -11.69
N THR A 72 15.28 7.16 -10.90
CA THR A 72 15.55 7.76 -9.61
C THR A 72 15.26 6.78 -8.48
N GLU A 73 16.21 6.56 -7.57
CA GLU A 73 16.00 5.77 -6.35
C GLU A 73 15.19 6.58 -5.33
N LEU A 74 14.11 6.02 -4.84
CA LEU A 74 13.23 6.67 -3.84
C LEU A 74 13.62 6.32 -2.41
N LEU A 75 14.26 5.17 -2.21
CA LEU A 75 14.69 4.71 -0.90
C LEU A 75 16.15 5.07 -0.65
N LYS A 76 16.46 5.53 0.55
CA LYS A 76 17.84 5.74 1.01
C LYS A 76 18.47 4.48 1.59
N ALA A 77 17.65 3.57 2.08
CA ALA A 77 18.01 2.27 2.61
C ALA A 77 16.86 1.29 2.42
N PRO A 78 17.08 -0.04 2.56
CA PRO A 78 16.02 -1.03 2.46
C PRO A 78 14.84 -0.75 3.38
N MET A 79 13.62 -0.95 2.88
CA MET A 79 12.43 -1.05 3.73
C MET A 79 12.60 -2.24 4.68
N ARG A 80 12.14 -2.11 5.90
CA ARG A 80 12.27 -3.17 6.92
C ARG A 80 10.98 -3.38 7.68
N LEU A 81 10.67 -4.63 7.94
CA LEU A 81 9.72 -5.01 8.96
C LEU A 81 10.50 -5.23 10.26
N VAL A 82 10.13 -4.53 11.32
CA VAL A 82 10.79 -4.59 12.64
C VAL A 82 9.80 -5.10 13.67
N VAL A 83 10.20 -6.13 14.37
CA VAL A 83 9.44 -6.75 15.46
C VAL A 83 10.16 -6.46 16.78
N SER A 84 9.42 -6.01 17.79
CA SER A 84 9.93 -5.89 19.15
C SER A 84 9.40 -7.04 20.01
N VAL A 85 10.33 -7.75 20.66
CA VAL A 85 10.03 -8.84 21.59
C VAL A 85 10.85 -8.65 22.85
N ALA A 86 10.18 -8.61 24.00
CA ALA A 86 10.81 -8.36 25.32
C ALA A 86 11.68 -7.09 25.32
N GLY A 87 11.18 -6.02 24.70
CA GLY A 87 11.85 -4.73 24.62
C GLY A 87 13.06 -4.67 23.66
N LYS A 88 13.33 -5.76 22.91
CA LYS A 88 14.42 -5.82 21.94
C LYS A 88 13.88 -5.81 20.51
N GLU A 89 14.42 -4.91 19.70
CA GLU A 89 14.05 -4.80 18.28
C GLU A 89 14.86 -5.75 17.40
N HIS A 90 14.15 -6.34 16.44
CA HIS A 90 14.70 -7.27 15.46
C HIS A 90 14.14 -6.94 14.08
N ALA A 91 15.01 -6.76 13.09
CA ALA A 91 14.58 -6.69 11.70
C ALA A 91 14.31 -8.11 11.18
N VAL A 92 13.18 -8.30 10.51
CA VAL A 92 12.83 -9.59 9.89
C VAL A 92 13.70 -9.79 8.64
N PRO A 93 14.50 -10.86 8.58
CA PRO A 93 15.35 -11.14 7.43
C PRO A 93 14.54 -11.66 6.23
N LEU A 94 15.17 -11.72 5.07
CA LEU A 94 14.66 -12.42 3.89
C LEU A 94 15.33 -13.79 3.77
N ASP A 95 14.70 -14.83 4.28
CA ASP A 95 15.23 -16.19 4.23
C ASP A 95 14.87 -16.88 2.90
N LYS A 96 13.62 -16.68 2.44
CA LYS A 96 13.15 -17.24 1.17
C LYS A 96 12.41 -16.18 0.36
N PHE A 97 12.60 -16.23 -0.95
CA PHE A 97 11.89 -15.39 -1.93
C PHE A 97 11.56 -16.22 -3.16
N ARG A 98 10.36 -16.10 -3.67
CA ARG A 98 9.93 -16.82 -4.87
C ARG A 98 8.90 -16.05 -5.67
N VAL A 99 8.98 -16.17 -6.98
CA VAL A 99 7.91 -15.81 -7.90
C VAL A 99 6.93 -16.98 -7.92
N VAL A 100 5.69 -16.72 -7.47
CA VAL A 100 4.62 -17.73 -7.37
C VAL A 100 3.89 -17.87 -8.68
N ASP A 101 3.58 -16.73 -9.32
CA ASP A 101 2.90 -16.66 -10.63
C ASP A 101 3.35 -15.42 -11.38
N GLN A 102 3.43 -15.52 -12.71
CA GLN A 102 3.77 -14.40 -13.56
C GLN A 102 2.85 -14.36 -14.77
N GLN A 103 2.08 -13.30 -14.84
CA GLN A 103 1.23 -12.96 -15.97
C GLN A 103 1.65 -11.63 -16.60
N ARG A 104 1.09 -11.28 -17.75
CA ARG A 104 1.46 -10.01 -18.41
C ARG A 104 1.12 -8.78 -17.55
N HIS A 105 -0.01 -8.80 -16.86
CA HIS A 105 -0.52 -7.66 -16.08
C HIS A 105 -0.10 -7.69 -14.62
N ARG A 106 0.32 -8.84 -14.09
CA ARG A 106 0.63 -9.02 -12.66
C ARG A 106 1.69 -10.10 -12.45
N VAL A 107 2.52 -9.90 -11.44
CA VAL A 107 3.36 -10.95 -10.86
C VAL A 107 2.98 -11.14 -9.39
N THR A 108 2.89 -12.38 -8.95
CA THR A 108 2.65 -12.76 -7.55
C THR A 108 3.94 -13.30 -6.94
N LEU A 109 4.27 -12.82 -5.75
CA LEU A 109 5.51 -13.10 -5.05
C LEU A 109 5.20 -13.58 -3.64
N SER A 110 6.08 -14.37 -3.08
CA SER A 110 6.06 -14.74 -1.66
C SER A 110 7.46 -14.62 -1.08
N ALA A 111 7.54 -14.02 0.10
CA ALA A 111 8.77 -13.86 0.87
C ALA A 111 8.55 -14.35 2.31
N GLU A 112 9.53 -15.04 2.87
CA GLU A 112 9.46 -15.62 4.21
C GLU A 112 10.71 -15.24 5.00
N GLY A 113 10.56 -15.03 6.30
CA GLY A 113 11.66 -14.82 7.22
C GLY A 113 11.32 -15.23 8.64
N GLU A 114 12.32 -15.59 9.41
CA GLU A 114 12.16 -15.94 10.83
C GLU A 114 12.99 -15.03 11.71
N VAL A 115 12.38 -14.53 12.77
CA VAL A 115 13.09 -13.71 13.77
C VAL A 115 12.52 -13.93 15.16
N ALA A 116 13.38 -14.16 16.13
CA ALA A 116 13.02 -14.36 17.53
C ALA A 116 11.92 -15.44 17.73
N GLY A 117 11.86 -16.47 16.86
CA GLY A 117 10.87 -17.53 16.88
C GLY A 117 9.50 -17.15 16.33
N LEU A 118 9.41 -16.03 15.62
CA LEU A 118 8.25 -15.60 14.86
C LEU A 118 8.52 -15.84 13.37
N TRP A 119 7.68 -16.62 12.73
CA TRP A 119 7.65 -16.74 11.27
C TRP A 119 6.85 -15.62 10.69
N VAL A 120 7.38 -14.96 9.67
CA VAL A 120 6.71 -13.89 8.96
C VAL A 120 6.69 -14.21 7.48
N THR A 121 5.50 -14.12 6.89
CA THR A 121 5.29 -14.28 5.46
C THR A 121 4.80 -12.96 4.88
N ALA A 122 5.35 -12.56 3.75
CA ALA A 122 4.86 -11.46 2.94
C ALA A 122 4.39 -12.02 1.60
N ASP A 123 3.08 -12.12 1.42
CA ASP A 123 2.48 -12.41 0.12
C ASP A 123 2.22 -11.10 -0.61
N MET A 124 2.76 -11.02 -1.82
CA MET A 124 2.80 -9.78 -2.57
C MET A 124 2.34 -9.98 -4.01
N TRP A 125 1.85 -8.92 -4.62
CA TRP A 125 1.72 -8.85 -6.06
C TRP A 125 2.06 -7.45 -6.57
N VAL A 126 2.61 -7.40 -7.79
CA VAL A 126 2.94 -6.17 -8.49
C VAL A 126 2.18 -6.13 -9.80
N GLU A 127 1.48 -5.04 -10.07
CA GLU A 127 0.78 -4.81 -11.33
C GLU A 127 1.59 -3.97 -12.32
N TYR A 128 1.17 -3.99 -13.56
CA TYR A 128 1.83 -3.29 -14.68
C TYR A 128 1.98 -1.78 -14.49
N ASP A 129 1.14 -1.17 -13.64
CA ASP A 129 1.18 0.26 -13.30
C ASP A 129 2.15 0.56 -12.15
N GLY A 130 2.77 -0.48 -11.57
CA GLY A 130 3.71 -0.38 -10.46
C GLY A 130 3.06 -0.38 -9.09
N PHE A 131 1.77 -0.71 -8.99
CA PHE A 131 1.12 -0.92 -7.71
C PHE A 131 1.66 -2.21 -7.07
N LEU A 132 2.22 -2.09 -5.87
CA LEU A 132 2.68 -3.20 -5.03
C LEU A 132 1.69 -3.40 -3.89
N TRP A 133 1.06 -4.55 -3.84
CA TRP A 133 0.28 -5.00 -2.70
C TRP A 133 1.11 -5.89 -1.80
N VAL A 134 0.99 -5.74 -0.49
CA VAL A 134 1.67 -6.58 0.51
C VAL A 134 0.68 -7.04 1.56
N THR A 135 0.59 -8.35 1.75
CA THR A 135 -0.13 -8.97 2.86
C THR A 135 0.89 -9.62 3.78
N LEU A 136 0.95 -9.14 5.02
CA LEU A 136 1.84 -9.71 6.04
C LEU A 136 1.04 -10.69 6.90
N ALA A 137 1.60 -11.87 7.11
CA ALA A 137 1.09 -12.85 8.06
C ALA A 137 2.21 -13.23 9.05
N THR A 138 1.83 -13.46 10.30
CA THR A 138 2.77 -13.87 11.34
C THR A 138 2.28 -15.14 12.00
N GLU A 139 3.19 -16.08 12.22
CA GLU A 139 2.94 -17.35 12.88
C GLU A 139 3.96 -17.54 14.01
N ASP A 140 3.49 -17.83 15.22
CA ASP A 140 4.38 -18.06 16.36
C ASP A 140 4.78 -19.54 16.39
N SER A 141 6.07 -19.80 16.29
CA SER A 141 6.62 -21.17 16.39
C SER A 141 6.61 -21.72 17.82
N VAL A 142 6.46 -20.83 18.82
CA VAL A 142 6.40 -21.18 20.25
C VAL A 142 5.15 -20.54 20.86
N ALA A 143 4.13 -21.36 21.08
CA ALA A 143 2.81 -20.93 21.51
C ALA A 143 2.81 -19.74 22.51
N ARG A 144 2.15 -18.63 22.13
CA ARG A 144 1.82 -17.46 22.95
C ARG A 144 2.98 -16.50 23.28
N ARG A 145 3.90 -16.29 22.36
CA ARG A 145 4.89 -15.24 22.54
C ARG A 145 4.22 -13.85 22.45
N LYS A 146 4.52 -12.99 23.41
CA LYS A 146 4.07 -11.60 23.36
C LYS A 146 4.98 -10.83 22.42
N VAL A 147 4.42 -10.33 21.32
CA VAL A 147 5.05 -9.31 20.47
C VAL A 147 4.67 -7.94 21.02
N ASP A 148 5.68 -7.12 21.33
CA ASP A 148 5.45 -5.78 21.91
C ASP A 148 5.02 -4.79 20.82
N SER A 149 5.66 -4.85 19.66
CA SER A 149 5.29 -4.03 18.49
C SER A 149 5.73 -4.67 17.17
N LEU A 150 5.02 -4.31 16.10
CA LEU A 150 5.35 -4.60 14.71
C LEU A 150 5.31 -3.30 13.92
N ARG A 151 6.41 -2.94 13.24
CA ARG A 151 6.52 -1.69 12.50
C ARG A 151 7.14 -1.90 11.13
N VAL A 152 6.60 -1.20 10.12
CA VAL A 152 7.22 -1.07 8.81
C VAL A 152 8.03 0.23 8.79
N LEU A 153 9.32 0.15 8.52
CA LEU A 153 10.22 1.28 8.34
C LEU A 153 10.47 1.50 6.85
N VAL A 154 10.27 2.72 6.40
CA VAL A 154 10.44 3.12 4.99
C VAL A 154 11.43 4.28 4.93
N PRO A 155 12.73 4.01 4.77
CA PRO A 155 13.77 5.04 4.70
C PRO A 155 13.76 5.73 3.33
N LEU A 156 13.09 6.87 3.21
CA LEU A 156 13.01 7.66 1.99
C LEU A 156 14.24 8.58 1.84
N ASP A 157 14.65 8.90 0.61
CA ASP A 157 15.66 9.92 0.40
C ASP A 157 15.10 11.30 0.73
N ALA A 158 15.67 11.95 1.76
CA ALA A 158 15.19 13.23 2.25
C ALA A 158 15.22 14.35 1.19
N LYS A 159 16.10 14.25 0.19
CA LYS A 159 16.18 15.21 -0.92
C LYS A 159 14.97 15.14 -1.86
N GLN A 160 14.31 13.99 -1.89
CA GLN A 160 13.16 13.69 -2.74
C GLN A 160 11.87 13.55 -1.94
N THR A 161 11.92 13.82 -0.63
CA THR A 161 10.79 13.69 0.27
C THR A 161 10.61 14.99 1.03
N THR A 162 10.12 15.99 0.33
CA THR A 162 9.94 17.36 0.84
C THR A 162 8.48 17.68 1.14
N LEU A 163 7.56 16.87 0.61
CA LEU A 163 6.12 17.06 0.71
C LEU A 163 5.45 15.80 1.27
N TYR A 164 4.34 16.00 1.95
CA TYR A 164 3.43 14.91 2.33
C TYR A 164 1.98 15.27 2.02
N GLN A 165 1.15 14.26 1.79
CA GLN A 165 -0.30 14.38 1.61
C GLN A 165 -1.01 13.24 2.32
N THR A 166 -2.14 13.54 2.95
CA THR A 166 -3.08 12.58 3.51
C THR A 166 -4.46 12.75 2.87
N PHE A 167 -5.27 11.69 2.82
CA PHE A 167 -6.53 11.70 2.08
C PHE A 167 -7.68 12.40 2.79
N SER A 168 -7.88 12.14 4.07
CA SER A 168 -9.14 12.43 4.78
C SER A 168 -9.42 13.92 5.06
N ARG A 169 -8.40 14.70 5.11
CA ARG A 169 -8.45 16.19 4.96
C ARG A 169 -7.23 16.52 4.15
N PRO A 170 -7.31 17.34 3.13
CA PRO A 170 -6.14 17.69 2.35
C PRO A 170 -5.11 18.35 3.25
N ARG A 171 -4.46 17.54 4.06
CA ARG A 171 -3.25 17.91 4.77
C ARG A 171 -2.13 17.64 3.80
N THR A 172 -1.88 18.62 2.98
CA THR A 172 -0.65 18.70 2.20
C THR A 172 0.25 19.67 2.92
N GLY A 173 1.48 19.30 3.11
CA GLY A 173 2.43 20.15 3.82
C GLY A 173 3.86 19.88 3.40
N TRP A 174 4.72 20.82 3.74
CA TRP A 174 6.15 20.68 3.65
C TRP A 174 6.66 19.83 4.82
N ILE A 175 7.59 18.92 4.54
CA ILE A 175 8.29 18.16 5.56
C ILE A 175 9.38 19.07 6.13
N GLY A 176 9.18 19.51 7.36
CA GLY A 176 10.11 20.35 8.10
C GLY A 176 11.23 19.57 8.76
N LYS A 177 11.70 20.04 9.92
CA LYS A 177 12.73 19.37 10.73
C LYS A 177 12.14 18.51 11.84
N GLU A 178 10.90 18.80 12.23
CA GLU A 178 10.24 18.12 13.35
C GLU A 178 9.45 16.91 12.85
N PRO A 179 9.35 15.85 13.65
CA PRO A 179 8.53 14.70 13.34
C PRO A 179 7.07 15.07 13.14
N ILE A 180 6.43 14.44 12.16
CA ILE A 180 5.01 14.61 11.85
C ILE A 180 4.31 13.32 12.22
N GLN A 181 3.32 13.40 13.12
CA GLN A 181 2.44 12.29 13.42
C GLN A 181 1.21 12.37 12.52
N LEU A 182 0.96 11.31 11.80
CA LEU A 182 -0.16 11.18 10.88
C LEU A 182 -1.19 10.26 11.53
N PRO A 183 -2.39 10.79 11.80
CA PRO A 183 -3.45 10.00 12.40
C PRO A 183 -4.04 9.07 11.37
N TRP A 184 -4.60 8.02 11.86
CA TRP A 184 -5.41 7.06 11.16
C TRP A 184 -6.84 7.54 10.86
N LEU A 185 -7.49 8.18 11.83
CA LEU A 185 -8.80 8.80 11.67
C LEU A 185 -8.62 10.30 11.52
N ALA A 186 -9.21 10.87 10.49
CA ALA A 186 -9.23 12.32 10.32
C ALA A 186 -9.92 13.02 11.49
N ASN A 187 -10.94 12.37 12.03
CA ASN A 187 -11.73 12.82 13.17
C ASN A 187 -12.42 11.59 13.78
N PRO A 188 -12.34 11.36 15.10
CA PRO A 188 -13.06 10.28 15.77
C PRO A 188 -14.59 10.31 15.58
N SER A 189 -15.15 11.48 15.25
CA SER A 189 -16.57 11.63 14.93
C SER A 189 -16.93 11.37 13.46
N GLU A 190 -15.94 11.21 12.60
CA GLU A 190 -16.12 10.92 11.18
C GLU A 190 -15.74 9.46 10.92
N THR A 191 -16.63 8.71 10.31
CA THR A 191 -16.39 7.31 9.88
C THR A 191 -15.43 7.20 8.70
N ILE A 192 -14.74 8.28 8.34
CA ILE A 192 -13.81 8.32 7.22
C ILE A 192 -12.41 8.00 7.72
N VAL A 193 -11.95 6.83 7.35
CA VAL A 193 -10.57 6.38 7.57
C VAL A 193 -9.63 7.10 6.60
N ASP A 194 -8.49 7.58 7.11
CA ASP A 194 -7.42 8.07 6.25
C ASP A 194 -6.69 6.88 5.63
N PHE A 195 -7.13 6.44 4.47
CA PHE A 195 -6.65 5.22 3.81
C PHE A 195 -5.54 5.46 2.79
N TYR A 196 -4.95 6.67 2.77
CA TYR A 196 -3.89 7.01 1.84
C TYR A 196 -2.94 8.05 2.42
N HIS A 197 -1.66 7.71 2.42
CA HIS A 197 -0.56 8.65 2.68
C HIS A 197 0.35 8.68 1.47
N TRP A 198 0.83 9.86 1.12
CA TRP A 198 1.81 10.05 0.07
C TRP A 198 2.97 10.92 0.57
N PHE A 199 4.19 10.55 0.17
CA PHE A 199 5.42 11.25 0.52
C PHE A 199 6.27 11.38 -0.74
N GLY A 200 6.81 12.57 -1.00
CA GLY A 200 7.59 12.82 -2.20
C GLY A 200 8.00 14.28 -2.38
N ASP A 201 8.29 14.62 -3.61
CA ASP A 201 8.51 15.98 -4.08
C ASP A 201 7.48 16.35 -5.17
N GLU A 202 7.71 17.43 -5.92
CA GLU A 202 6.79 17.88 -6.97
C GLU A 202 6.72 16.93 -8.19
N ASP A 203 7.73 16.08 -8.39
CA ASP A 203 7.83 15.20 -9.56
C ASP A 203 7.46 13.75 -9.26
N LYS A 204 7.79 13.26 -8.06
CA LYS A 204 7.70 11.84 -7.72
C LYS A 204 7.52 11.60 -6.24
N GLY A 205 7.02 10.43 -5.89
CA GLY A 205 6.84 10.03 -4.50
C GLY A 205 6.35 8.61 -4.38
N LEU A 206 6.11 8.23 -3.15
CA LEU A 206 5.60 6.93 -2.77
C LEU A 206 4.28 7.08 -2.02
N GLY A 207 3.24 6.41 -2.54
CA GLY A 207 1.92 6.37 -1.93
C GLY A 207 1.71 5.08 -1.17
N PHE A 208 1.05 5.16 -0.03
CA PHE A 208 0.71 4.05 0.85
C PHE A 208 -0.81 4.01 1.02
N PRO A 209 -1.54 3.28 0.17
CA PRO A 209 -2.95 3.03 0.38
C PRO A 209 -3.15 1.89 1.39
N TYR A 210 -4.20 1.99 2.19
CA TYR A 210 -4.64 0.98 3.14
C TYR A 210 -6.09 0.61 2.82
N THR A 211 -6.44 -0.67 2.83
CA THR A 211 -7.83 -1.10 2.57
C THR A 211 -8.57 -1.48 3.84
N SER A 212 -7.82 -1.84 4.86
CA SER A 212 -8.39 -2.28 6.13
C SER A 212 -7.37 -2.09 7.24
N LEU A 213 -7.88 -1.88 8.42
CA LEU A 213 -7.15 -1.79 9.65
C LEU A 213 -7.34 -3.04 10.51
N ALA A 214 -8.04 -4.02 9.99
CA ALA A 214 -8.15 -5.32 10.63
C ALA A 214 -6.74 -5.82 10.98
N HIS A 215 -6.56 -6.23 12.24
CA HIS A 215 -5.28 -6.69 12.79
C HIS A 215 -4.21 -5.62 13.05
N TRP A 216 -4.49 -4.34 12.77
CA TRP A 216 -3.65 -3.26 13.26
C TRP A 216 -4.11 -2.84 14.66
N ALA A 217 -3.17 -2.62 15.55
CA ALA A 217 -3.42 -2.11 16.89
C ALA A 217 -2.44 -0.96 17.17
N PRO A 218 -2.63 0.21 16.56
CA PRO A 218 -1.77 1.35 16.79
C PRO A 218 -1.82 1.75 18.27
N GLU A 219 -0.72 2.26 18.81
CA GLU A 219 -0.64 2.73 20.20
C GLU A 219 -1.65 3.84 20.46
N SER A 220 -1.94 4.64 19.45
CA SER A 220 -3.04 5.61 19.46
C SER A 220 -3.58 5.84 18.05
N GLU A 221 -4.85 6.22 17.95
CA GLU A 221 -5.47 6.61 16.66
C GLU A 221 -4.79 7.85 16.04
N GLN A 222 -4.11 8.64 16.85
CA GLN A 222 -3.42 9.86 16.43
C GLN A 222 -2.02 9.59 15.86
N ASN A 223 -1.47 8.40 16.09
CA ASN A 223 -0.12 8.03 15.70
C ASN A 223 -0.07 6.67 14.99
N PHE A 224 -0.70 6.61 13.83
CA PHE A 224 -0.63 5.42 12.98
C PHE A 224 0.66 5.38 12.16
N CYS A 225 1.07 6.52 11.62
CA CYS A 225 2.29 6.70 10.86
C CYS A 225 3.06 7.90 11.42
N THR A 226 4.34 7.72 11.69
CA THR A 226 5.24 8.81 12.07
C THR A 226 6.20 9.07 10.93
N LEU A 227 6.25 10.29 10.46
CA LEU A 227 7.26 10.75 9.53
C LEU A 227 8.36 11.46 10.31
N SER A 228 9.55 10.87 10.32
CA SER A 228 10.72 11.38 11.06
C SER A 228 11.76 11.94 10.11
N PRO A 229 11.80 13.27 9.91
CA PRO A 229 12.77 13.91 9.02
C PRO A 229 14.20 13.78 9.58
N GLY A 230 15.14 13.49 8.71
CA GLY A 230 16.56 13.48 9.02
C GLY A 230 17.35 14.23 7.93
N LYS A 231 18.66 14.38 8.13
CA LYS A 231 19.52 15.13 7.21
C LYS A 231 19.55 14.51 5.80
N ASP A 232 19.65 13.18 5.74
CA ASP A 232 19.77 12.43 4.48
C ASP A 232 18.64 11.41 4.28
N VAL A 233 17.90 11.08 5.34
CA VAL A 233 16.85 10.07 5.37
C VAL A 233 15.61 10.61 6.08
N THR A 234 14.45 10.43 5.48
CA THR A 234 13.14 10.60 6.12
C THR A 234 12.54 9.20 6.32
N THR A 235 12.17 8.87 7.55
CA THR A 235 11.65 7.53 7.92
C THR A 235 10.26 7.66 8.52
#